data_1bbcb4c94690a17f43a9028add3d75fe
#
_entry.id   1bbcb4c94690a17f43a9028add3d75fe
#
_cell.length_a   1.000
_cell.length_b   1.000
_cell.length_c   1.000
_cell.angle_alpha   90.00
_cell.angle_beta   90.00
_cell.angle_gamma   90.00
#
_symmetry.space_group_name_H-M   'P 1'
#
loop_
_entity.id
_entity.type
_entity.pdbx_description
1 polymer ?
#
loop_
_entity_poly.entity_id
_entity_poly.type
_entity_poly.pdbx_seq_one_letter_code
_entity_poly.pdbx_strand_id
1 'polypeptide(L)'
;MERHPVILSIAGSDCSGGAGIQADIKTISALGGYAASVITAVTVQNTLGVHAVQSVLPEIVRGQIEAVMDDLRPVAIKIGMVSDIQIVRTIVDCLRKYIPEYIVYDPVMVLSLIHISEPTRRS
;
A
#
# COMPACT_ATOMS: atom_id res chain seq x y z
N MET A 1 -20.66 -11.25 17.04
CA MET A 1 -20.31 -11.16 15.63
C MET A 1 -18.82 -11.28 15.45
N GLU A 2 -18.44 -12.14 14.56
CA GLU A 2 -17.06 -12.37 14.28
C GLU A 2 -16.49 -11.24 13.42
N ARG A 3 -15.30 -10.79 13.76
CA ARG A 3 -14.66 -9.73 13.00
C ARG A 3 -13.45 -10.26 12.28
N HIS A 4 -13.34 -9.89 11.03
CA HIS A 4 -12.15 -10.20 10.25
C HIS A 4 -11.13 -9.09 10.46
N PRO A 5 -9.85 -9.42 10.58
CA PRO A 5 -8.82 -8.38 10.65
C PRO A 5 -8.82 -7.57 9.35
N VAL A 6 -8.71 -6.26 9.51
CA VAL A 6 -8.61 -5.36 8.36
C VAL A 6 -7.13 -5.20 8.02
N ILE A 7 -6.79 -5.44 6.78
CA ILE A 7 -5.43 -5.28 6.28
C ILE A 7 -5.49 -4.32 5.10
N LEU A 8 -4.65 -3.29 5.17
CA LEU A 8 -4.57 -2.28 4.14
C LEU A 8 -3.42 -2.60 3.19
N SER A 9 -3.70 -2.66 1.91
CA SER A 9 -2.66 -2.73 0.89
C SER A 9 -2.51 -1.36 0.23
N ILE A 10 -1.28 -0.87 0.18
CA ILE A 10 -0.94 0.36 -0.52
C ILE A 10 -0.07 -0.04 -1.70
N ALA A 11 -0.61 0.04 -2.91
CA ALA A 11 0.09 -0.46 -4.08
C ALA A 11 -0.54 0.09 -5.37
N GLY A 12 0.09 -0.21 -6.47
CA GLY A 12 -0.47 0.12 -7.78
C GLY A 12 -1.57 -0.84 -8.19
N SER A 13 -2.35 -0.43 -9.14
CA SER A 13 -3.42 -1.24 -9.72
C SER A 13 -2.91 -1.94 -10.97
N ASP A 14 -2.97 -3.27 -10.96
CA ASP A 14 -2.66 -4.10 -12.12
C ASP A 14 -3.96 -4.52 -12.78
N CYS A 15 -4.26 -3.93 -13.94
CA CYS A 15 -5.52 -4.19 -14.61
C CYS A 15 -5.65 -5.64 -15.08
N SER A 16 -4.56 -6.39 -15.20
CA SER A 16 -4.62 -7.80 -15.56
C SER A 16 -4.91 -8.70 -14.36
N GLY A 17 -4.83 -8.17 -13.15
CA GLY A 17 -5.27 -8.88 -11.95
C GLY A 17 -4.22 -9.75 -11.27
N GLY A 18 -3.02 -9.86 -11.83
CA GLY A 18 -2.01 -10.81 -11.34
C GLY A 18 -1.05 -10.25 -10.32
N ALA A 19 -1.07 -8.94 -10.10
CA ALA A 19 -0.13 -8.28 -9.18
C ALA A 19 -0.85 -7.10 -8.52
N GLY A 20 -0.10 -6.29 -7.77
CA GLY A 20 -0.61 -5.06 -7.18
C GLY A 20 -1.77 -5.27 -6.24
N ILE A 21 -2.63 -4.27 -6.18
CA ILE A 21 -3.81 -4.28 -5.30
C ILE A 21 -4.68 -5.53 -5.54
N GLN A 22 -4.85 -5.91 -6.77
CA GLN A 22 -5.73 -7.03 -7.12
C GLN A 22 -5.22 -8.33 -6.52
N ALA A 23 -3.94 -8.60 -6.63
CA ALA A 23 -3.35 -9.79 -6.04
C ALA A 23 -3.44 -9.76 -4.51
N ASP A 24 -3.20 -8.60 -3.91
CA ASP A 24 -3.23 -8.45 -2.46
C ASP A 24 -4.64 -8.67 -1.92
N ILE A 25 -5.65 -8.10 -2.57
CA ILE A 25 -7.04 -8.28 -2.14
C ILE A 25 -7.42 -9.76 -2.18
N LYS A 26 -7.05 -10.45 -3.26
CA LYS A 26 -7.34 -11.89 -3.39
C LYS A 26 -6.69 -12.69 -2.27
N THR A 27 -5.43 -12.41 -1.98
CA THR A 27 -4.68 -13.13 -0.95
C THR A 27 -5.23 -12.87 0.43
N ILE A 28 -5.47 -11.60 0.77
CA ILE A 28 -6.00 -11.22 2.08
C ILE A 28 -7.37 -11.87 2.30
N SER A 29 -8.23 -11.80 1.28
CA SER A 29 -9.57 -12.37 1.37
C SER A 29 -9.51 -13.88 1.51
N ALA A 30 -8.65 -14.54 0.78
CA ALA A 30 -8.49 -16.00 0.85
C ALA A 30 -8.02 -16.45 2.24
N LEU A 31 -7.27 -15.62 2.93
CA LEU A 31 -6.77 -15.93 4.27
C LEU A 31 -7.73 -15.48 5.38
N GLY A 32 -8.90 -15.00 5.05
CA GLY A 32 -9.91 -14.64 6.02
C GLY A 32 -9.87 -13.21 6.51
N GLY A 33 -9.07 -12.35 5.89
CA GLY A 33 -9.01 -10.94 6.24
C GLY A 33 -9.99 -10.11 5.44
N TYR A 34 -10.17 -8.87 5.88
CA TYR A 34 -10.90 -7.86 5.13
C TYR A 34 -9.87 -6.94 4.49
N ALA A 35 -9.87 -6.86 3.16
CA ALA A 35 -8.87 -6.08 2.43
C ALA A 35 -9.39 -4.68 2.15
N ALA A 36 -8.65 -3.68 2.62
CA ALA A 36 -8.81 -2.30 2.18
C ALA A 36 -7.64 -1.96 1.26
N SER A 37 -7.79 -0.94 0.44
CA SER A 37 -6.75 -0.61 -0.54
C SER A 37 -6.56 0.88 -0.71
N VAL A 38 -5.30 1.25 -0.94
CA VAL A 38 -4.90 2.59 -1.37
C VAL A 38 -4.15 2.42 -2.68
N ILE A 39 -4.64 3.05 -3.73
CA ILE A 39 -4.05 2.91 -5.05
C ILE A 39 -3.09 4.06 -5.29
N THR A 40 -1.84 3.71 -5.61
CA THR A 40 -0.78 4.70 -5.83
C THR A 40 -0.56 5.01 -7.31
N ALA A 41 -0.95 4.09 -8.18
CA ALA A 41 -0.79 4.27 -9.62
C ALA A 41 -1.76 3.35 -10.34
N VAL A 42 -2.15 3.74 -11.53
CA VAL A 42 -2.93 2.90 -12.44
C VAL A 42 -1.99 2.45 -13.54
N THR A 43 -1.96 1.16 -13.84
CA THR A 43 -1.10 0.63 -14.89
C THR A 43 -1.91 0.11 -16.06
N VAL A 44 -1.34 0.25 -17.25
CA VAL A 44 -1.82 -0.46 -18.43
C VAL A 44 -0.89 -1.66 -18.57
N GLN A 45 -1.38 -2.82 -18.23
CA GLN A 45 -0.53 -4.00 -18.00
C GLN A 45 -1.25 -5.27 -18.43
N ASN A 46 -0.48 -6.22 -18.91
CA ASN A 46 -0.96 -7.57 -19.18
C ASN A 46 0.19 -8.54 -18.90
N THR A 47 0.03 -9.82 -19.29
CA THR A 47 1.05 -10.84 -19.01
C THR A 47 2.36 -10.62 -19.76
N LEU A 48 2.35 -9.74 -20.78
CA LEU A 48 3.54 -9.43 -21.56
C LEU A 48 4.35 -8.27 -20.98
N GLY A 49 3.76 -7.49 -20.09
CA GLY A 49 4.49 -6.40 -19.44
C GLY A 49 3.64 -5.18 -19.16
N VAL A 50 4.30 -4.17 -18.62
CA VAL A 50 3.69 -2.88 -18.30
C VAL A 50 3.88 -1.94 -19.48
N HIS A 51 2.78 -1.42 -20.03
CA HIS A 51 2.81 -0.55 -21.18
C HIS A 51 2.73 0.92 -20.83
N ALA A 52 2.06 1.26 -19.74
CA ALA A 52 1.94 2.63 -19.26
C ALA A 52 1.63 2.65 -17.77
N VAL A 53 2.02 3.72 -17.11
CA VAL A 53 1.78 3.91 -15.68
C VAL A 53 1.35 5.36 -15.48
N GLN A 54 0.28 5.56 -14.72
CA GLN A 54 -0.11 6.90 -14.30
C GLN A 54 -0.18 6.93 -12.78
N SER A 55 0.68 7.75 -12.17
CA SER A 55 0.70 7.93 -10.73
C SER A 55 -0.55 8.70 -10.28
N VAL A 56 -1.07 8.31 -9.15
CA VAL A 56 -2.11 9.06 -8.45
C VAL A 56 -1.43 10.25 -7.77
N LEU A 57 -2.12 11.39 -7.71
CA LEU A 57 -1.56 12.57 -7.03
C LEU A 57 -1.27 12.25 -5.57
N PRO A 58 -0.14 12.73 -5.02
CA PRO A 58 0.19 12.47 -3.62
C PRO A 58 -0.90 12.85 -2.63
N GLU A 59 -1.58 13.97 -2.86
CA GLU A 59 -2.68 14.38 -2.00
C GLU A 59 -3.86 13.42 -2.02
N ILE A 60 -4.08 12.73 -3.14
CA ILE A 60 -5.13 11.72 -3.23
C ILE A 60 -4.69 10.43 -2.55
N VAL A 61 -3.42 10.08 -2.64
CA VAL A 61 -2.88 8.94 -1.89
C VAL A 61 -3.04 9.20 -0.39
N ARG A 62 -2.67 10.40 0.07
CA ARG A 62 -2.85 10.79 1.48
C ARG A 62 -4.30 10.68 1.90
N GLY A 63 -5.21 11.23 1.10
CA GLY A 63 -6.65 11.19 1.40
C GLY A 63 -7.18 9.77 1.53
N GLN A 64 -6.74 8.87 0.66
CA GLN A 64 -7.12 7.45 0.75
C GLN A 64 -6.64 6.83 2.05
N ILE A 65 -5.38 7.06 2.40
CA ILE A 65 -4.80 6.51 3.63
C ILE A 65 -5.58 7.02 4.84
N GLU A 66 -5.81 8.32 4.91
CA GLU A 66 -6.52 8.91 6.03
C GLU A 66 -7.95 8.39 6.15
N ALA A 67 -8.64 8.26 5.03
CA ALA A 67 -10.01 7.74 5.03
C ALA A 67 -10.07 6.33 5.60
N VAL A 68 -9.13 5.47 5.20
CA VAL A 68 -9.10 4.08 5.67
C VAL A 68 -8.66 4.00 7.13
N MET A 69 -7.59 4.72 7.48
CA MET A 69 -7.05 4.65 8.83
C MET A 69 -8.02 5.21 9.87
N ASP A 70 -8.73 6.27 9.53
CA ASP A 70 -9.65 6.91 10.46
C ASP A 70 -10.90 6.06 10.73
N ASP A 71 -11.33 5.28 9.76
CA ASP A 71 -12.57 4.51 9.84
C ASP A 71 -12.32 3.03 10.15
N LEU A 72 -11.57 2.36 9.29
CA LEU A 72 -11.42 0.91 9.36
C LEU A 72 -10.33 0.45 10.33
N ARG A 73 -9.37 1.29 10.61
CA ARG A 73 -8.29 1.04 11.58
C ARG A 73 -7.60 -0.30 11.33
N PRO A 74 -6.93 -0.44 10.19
CA PRO A 74 -6.25 -1.70 9.86
C PRO A 74 -5.24 -2.10 10.93
N VAL A 75 -5.13 -3.39 11.17
CA VAL A 75 -4.12 -3.93 12.09
C VAL A 75 -2.76 -4.04 11.41
N ALA A 76 -2.75 -4.14 10.10
CA ALA A 76 -1.52 -4.28 9.33
C ALA A 76 -1.63 -3.53 8.01
N ILE A 77 -0.49 -3.06 7.54
CA ILE A 77 -0.38 -2.37 6.25
C ILE A 77 0.68 -3.11 5.43
N LYS A 78 0.32 -3.48 4.21
CA LYS A 78 1.28 -4.00 3.24
C LYS A 78 1.53 -2.92 2.20
N ILE A 79 2.78 -2.62 1.95
CA ILE A 79 3.17 -1.62 0.96
C ILE A 79 3.85 -2.35 -0.18
N GLY A 80 3.26 -2.25 -1.36
CA GLY A 80 3.83 -2.79 -2.58
C GLY A 80 4.88 -1.86 -3.16
N MET A 81 5.33 -2.18 -4.36
CA MET A 81 6.32 -1.34 -5.02
C MET A 81 5.73 0.02 -5.38
N VAL A 82 6.42 1.07 -5.01
CA VAL A 82 6.05 2.44 -5.34
C VAL A 82 7.27 3.10 -5.97
N SER A 83 7.13 3.56 -7.20
CA SER A 83 8.24 4.14 -7.94
C SER A 83 8.30 5.66 -7.86
N ASP A 84 7.21 6.32 -7.47
CA ASP A 84 7.13 7.77 -7.38
C ASP A 84 7.58 8.22 -6.00
N ILE A 85 8.68 8.99 -5.96
CA ILE A 85 9.30 9.41 -4.70
C ILE A 85 8.36 10.29 -3.85
N GLN A 86 7.53 11.10 -4.49
CA GLN A 86 6.59 11.96 -3.77
C GLN A 86 5.53 11.12 -3.07
N ILE A 87 5.10 10.07 -3.72
CA ILE A 87 4.12 9.15 -3.13
C ILE A 87 4.75 8.39 -1.96
N VAL A 88 5.99 7.93 -2.11
CA VAL A 88 6.68 7.27 -1.01
C VAL A 88 6.79 8.18 0.20
N ARG A 89 7.15 9.45 0.00
CA ARG A 89 7.24 10.42 1.10
C ARG A 89 5.89 10.62 1.77
N THR A 90 4.82 10.69 0.98
CA THR A 90 3.47 10.82 1.50
C THR A 90 3.09 9.62 2.36
N ILE A 91 3.41 8.42 1.90
CA ILE A 91 3.15 7.20 2.65
C ILE A 91 3.91 7.21 3.98
N VAL A 92 5.19 7.56 3.95
CA VAL A 92 6.01 7.61 5.16
C VAL A 92 5.43 8.60 6.16
N ASP A 93 5.03 9.79 5.71
CA ASP A 93 4.40 10.78 6.58
C ASP A 93 3.15 10.22 7.25
N CYS A 94 2.31 9.53 6.49
CA CYS A 94 1.09 8.95 7.02
C CYS A 94 1.40 7.85 8.04
N LEU A 95 2.40 7.02 7.77
CA LEU A 95 2.77 5.95 8.70
C LEU A 95 3.29 6.51 10.02
N ARG A 96 3.96 7.65 9.98
CA ARG A 96 4.40 8.33 11.20
C ARG A 96 3.24 8.87 12.01
N LYS A 97 2.21 9.34 11.33
CA LYS A 97 1.03 9.88 11.98
C LYS A 97 0.19 8.78 12.62
N TYR A 98 -0.04 7.68 11.90
CA TYR A 98 -0.97 6.64 12.33
C TYR A 98 -0.33 5.50 13.09
N ILE A 99 0.93 5.24 12.89
CA ILE A 99 1.72 4.22 13.59
C ILE A 99 0.98 2.87 13.65
N PRO A 100 0.86 2.19 12.50
CA PRO A 100 0.16 0.90 12.48
C PRO A 100 0.93 -0.16 13.26
N GLU A 101 0.22 -1.20 13.69
CA GLU A 101 0.81 -2.27 14.49
C GLU A 101 1.82 -3.07 13.68
N TYR A 102 1.50 -3.39 12.45
CA TYR A 102 2.39 -4.17 11.59
C TYR A 102 2.51 -3.51 10.22
N ILE A 103 3.73 -3.46 9.71
CA ILE A 103 4.02 -2.97 8.36
C ILE A 103 4.86 -4.01 7.66
N VAL A 104 4.40 -4.43 6.48
CA VAL A 104 5.13 -5.31 5.58
C VAL A 104 5.34 -4.55 4.28
N TYR A 105 6.55 -4.44 3.80
CA TYR A 105 6.79 -3.71 2.58
C TYR A 105 7.75 -4.43 1.66
N ASP A 106 7.53 -4.21 0.38
CA ASP A 106 8.34 -4.75 -0.69
C ASP A 106 9.64 -3.94 -0.72
N PRO A 107 10.75 -4.62 -0.75
CA PRO A 107 11.94 -4.13 -0.08
C PRO A 107 12.64 -2.91 -0.62
N VAL A 108 12.86 -2.83 -1.93
CA VAL A 108 14.04 -2.08 -2.30
C VAL A 108 13.93 -0.58 -2.09
N MET A 109 12.97 0.06 -2.74
CA MET A 109 12.92 1.52 -2.70
C MET A 109 12.29 2.06 -1.41
N VAL A 110 11.18 1.47 -1.00
CA VAL A 110 10.47 1.91 0.19
C VAL A 110 11.36 1.71 1.43
N LEU A 111 12.03 0.57 1.50
CA LEU A 111 12.93 0.27 2.61
C LEU A 111 14.06 1.31 2.71
N SER A 112 14.67 1.65 1.60
CA SER A 112 15.74 2.63 1.59
C SER A 112 15.30 3.98 2.13
N LEU A 113 14.11 4.44 1.76
CA LEU A 113 13.59 5.71 2.23
C LEU A 113 13.20 5.69 3.69
N ILE A 114 12.68 4.58 4.17
CA ILE A 114 12.37 4.43 5.58
C ILE A 114 13.64 4.42 6.40
N HIS A 115 14.70 3.78 5.92
CA HIS A 115 15.99 3.78 6.60
C HIS A 115 16.60 5.18 6.68
N ILE A 116 16.45 5.96 5.63
CA ILE A 116 16.93 7.35 5.64
C ILE A 116 16.15 8.17 6.66
N SER A 117 14.84 7.98 6.72
CA SER A 117 13.96 8.75 7.60
C SER A 117 14.00 8.27 9.04
N GLU A 118 14.16 6.97 9.26
CA GLU A 118 14.13 6.34 10.58
C GLU A 118 15.16 5.23 10.63
N PRO A 119 16.44 5.57 10.69
CA PRO A 119 17.51 4.57 10.51
C PRO A 119 17.55 3.49 11.58
N THR A 120 16.97 3.72 12.75
CA THR A 120 16.97 2.73 13.81
C THR A 120 15.74 1.81 13.78
N ARG A 121 14.81 2.06 12.86
CA ARG A 121 13.57 1.34 12.84
C ARG A 121 13.70 0.02 12.12
N ARG A 122 13.03 -0.99 12.67
CA ARG A 122 12.94 -2.31 12.07
C ARG A 122 11.49 -2.69 11.88
N SER A 123 11.22 -3.41 10.82
CA SER A 123 9.88 -3.89 10.59
C SER A 123 9.90 -5.36 10.22
#